data_da23fdd68e5c198c240714015b8ea927
#
_entry.id   da23fdd68e5c198c240714015b8ea927
#
_cell.length_a   1.000
_cell.length_b   1.000
_cell.length_c   1.000
_cell.angle_alpha   90.00
_cell.angle_beta   90.00
_cell.angle_gamma   90.00
#
_symmetry.space_group_name_H-M   'P 1'
#
loop_
_entity.id
_entity.type
_entity.pdbx_description
1 polymer ?
#
loop_
_entity_poly.entity_id
_entity_poly.type
_entity_poly.pdbx_seq_one_letter_code
_entity_poly.pdbx_strand_id
1 'polypeptide(L)'
;MVSHRSDPKWEFAVVHNGIITNYKELRALLETKGFRFETETDTEAIAKLAKYIFDEHPNIDFTTLVKAVIKELQGAFGLLLKSIHFPTEVVAARKGSPLVIGVRTQRKMKVDFVDVEFGEDGPLPAEAASQNVALKKSNNLLAPPDKSLLHRSQSRAFFSEDGAPQPIEFFLSSDPSAIVEHTKKVLYLEDDDIAHIHDGQLNIHRLSKDSGASNVRAIQTIEIELQEIMKGRYDHFMQKEIFEQPESIVNAMRGRLNTENKTITLGGLKQYITTIRRCRRIIFIACGTSFHSCMAVRGVFEELTEIPISVELASDFLDRQAPVFRDDTCVFVSQSGETADSLLALRHCLERGALTVGIVNVVGSSISMMTHCGVHINAGPEIGVASTKAYTSQFVCMVMFALSLSEDRASKQARREAIMDGLGKISEQFKEILQQDQDIKNLCLKFKNQKSLLLLGRGAQHATALEGALKIKEISYLHCEAVMSGELKHGVLALVDESLPIVMILTRDSLFAKSLNAYQQVIARKGRPIVICSKGDSEFPGDKTDKIEVPQTIDVLQGLLNVIPLQLMAYWLAVAEGLNVDFPRNLAKSVTVE
;
A
#
# COMPACT_ATOMS: atom_id res chain seq x y z
N MET A 1 8.20 12.39 -3.83
CA MET A 1 9.66 12.55 -3.62
C MET A 1 9.99 14.01 -3.31
N VAL A 2 10.85 14.26 -2.34
CA VAL A 2 11.34 15.60 -1.98
C VAL A 2 12.69 15.80 -2.66
N SER A 3 12.96 17.00 -3.19
CA SER A 3 14.25 17.32 -3.84
C SER A 3 15.00 18.37 -3.06
N HIS A 4 16.31 18.19 -2.91
CA HIS A 4 17.21 19.12 -2.24
C HIS A 4 18.58 19.22 -2.94
N ARG A 5 19.31 20.27 -2.60
CA ARG A 5 20.64 20.59 -3.14
C ARG A 5 21.70 20.65 -2.04
N SER A 6 22.97 20.40 -2.41
CA SER A 6 24.10 20.48 -1.49
C SER A 6 24.48 21.93 -1.13
N ASP A 7 24.33 22.84 -2.09
CA ASP A 7 24.81 24.24 -2.04
C ASP A 7 24.08 25.07 -3.13
N PRO A 8 24.24 26.43 -3.12
CA PRO A 8 23.62 27.31 -4.11
C PRO A 8 24.00 27.03 -5.57
N LYS A 9 25.12 26.35 -5.82
CA LYS A 9 25.58 26.00 -7.17
C LYS A 9 25.02 24.67 -7.67
N TRP A 10 24.27 23.93 -6.84
CA TRP A 10 23.71 22.62 -7.16
C TRP A 10 24.79 21.57 -7.51
N GLU A 11 25.92 21.56 -6.81
CA GLU A 11 26.97 20.58 -7.09
C GLU A 11 26.44 19.14 -6.95
N PHE A 12 25.60 18.90 -5.95
CA PHE A 12 24.84 17.66 -5.81
C PHE A 12 23.36 17.98 -5.63
N ALA A 13 22.51 17.26 -6.37
CA ALA A 13 21.07 17.30 -6.26
C ALA A 13 20.56 15.90 -5.88
N VAL A 14 19.63 15.84 -4.94
CA VAL A 14 19.03 14.60 -4.43
C VAL A 14 17.51 14.68 -4.58
N VAL A 15 16.92 13.59 -5.05
CA VAL A 15 15.48 13.35 -4.95
C VAL A 15 15.29 12.15 -4.03
N HIS A 16 14.49 12.30 -2.98
CA HIS A 16 14.35 11.35 -1.90
C HIS A 16 12.88 11.02 -1.61
N ASN A 17 12.61 9.76 -1.34
CA ASN A 17 11.36 9.24 -0.81
C ASN A 17 11.68 8.29 0.34
N GLY A 18 11.26 8.62 1.54
CA GLY A 18 11.56 7.82 2.73
C GLY A 18 11.88 8.70 3.95
N ILE A 19 12.50 8.11 4.95
CA ILE A 19 12.99 8.81 6.17
C ILE A 19 14.38 8.30 6.51
N ILE A 20 15.29 9.26 6.77
CA ILE A 20 16.63 8.98 7.29
C ILE A 20 16.61 9.20 8.81
N THR A 21 16.64 8.10 9.55
CA THR A 21 16.47 8.13 11.02
C THR A 21 17.61 8.79 11.76
N ASN A 22 18.84 8.69 11.24
CA ASN A 22 20.05 9.31 11.82
C ASN A 22 20.36 10.71 11.25
N TYR A 23 19.39 11.37 10.57
CA TYR A 23 19.65 12.66 9.91
C TYR A 23 20.11 13.77 10.88
N LYS A 24 19.65 13.75 12.14
CA LYS A 24 20.06 14.74 13.17
C LYS A 24 21.53 14.61 13.53
N GLU A 25 22.04 13.40 13.61
CA GLU A 25 23.45 13.11 13.87
C GLU A 25 24.32 13.53 12.68
N LEU A 26 23.89 13.18 11.47
CA LEU A 26 24.53 13.60 10.23
C LEU A 26 24.54 15.13 10.09
N ARG A 27 23.45 15.80 10.39
CA ARG A 27 23.35 17.25 10.40
C ARG A 27 24.35 17.86 11.38
N ALA A 28 24.34 17.41 12.64
CA ALA A 28 25.26 17.90 13.64
C ALA A 28 26.74 17.74 13.21
N LEU A 29 27.10 16.59 12.64
CA LEU A 29 28.42 16.33 12.09
C LEU A 29 28.76 17.32 10.97
N LEU A 30 27.87 17.48 9.99
CA LEU A 30 28.10 18.37 8.83
C LEU A 30 28.15 19.84 9.23
N GLU A 31 27.41 20.29 10.23
CA GLU A 31 27.48 21.63 10.79
C GLU A 31 28.88 21.89 11.42
N THR A 32 29.48 20.89 12.10
CA THR A 32 30.86 21.01 12.60
C THR A 32 31.90 21.12 11.48
N LYS A 33 31.57 20.63 10.29
CA LYS A 33 32.38 20.72 9.07
C LYS A 33 32.12 22.00 8.26
N GLY A 34 31.29 22.91 8.78
CA GLY A 34 31.02 24.22 8.18
C GLY A 34 29.84 24.26 7.20
N PHE A 35 29.08 23.19 7.04
CA PHE A 35 27.86 23.18 6.21
C PHE A 35 26.73 23.92 6.93
N ARG A 36 26.01 24.78 6.20
CA ARG A 36 24.82 25.48 6.69
C ARG A 36 23.57 24.82 6.10
N PHE A 37 22.59 24.53 6.95
CA PHE A 37 21.31 23.97 6.55
C PHE A 37 20.27 25.07 6.34
N GLU A 38 19.49 24.96 5.26
CA GLU A 38 18.43 25.88 4.89
C GLU A 38 17.06 25.39 5.37
N THR A 39 16.92 24.07 5.61
CA THR A 39 15.67 23.42 6.00
C THR A 39 15.89 22.43 7.15
N GLU A 40 14.78 21.92 7.68
CA GLU A 40 14.77 20.84 8.69
C GLU A 40 14.60 19.46 8.07
N THR A 41 14.71 19.31 6.73
CA THR A 41 14.49 18.04 6.07
C THR A 41 15.72 17.13 6.13
N ASP A 42 15.48 15.83 6.29
CA ASP A 42 16.51 14.79 6.22
C ASP A 42 17.17 14.70 4.82
N THR A 43 16.40 15.01 3.77
CA THR A 43 16.88 15.03 2.38
C THR A 43 18.05 15.99 2.16
N GLU A 44 18.04 17.14 2.83
CA GLU A 44 19.15 18.10 2.74
C GLU A 44 20.45 17.53 3.31
N ALA A 45 20.37 16.73 4.37
CA ALA A 45 21.53 16.08 4.95
C ALA A 45 22.19 15.10 3.95
N ILE A 46 21.41 14.39 3.14
CA ILE A 46 21.95 13.48 2.11
C ILE A 46 22.77 14.26 1.06
N ALA A 47 22.22 15.37 0.54
CA ALA A 47 22.90 16.18 -0.47
C ALA A 47 24.22 16.76 0.06
N LYS A 48 24.21 17.25 1.30
CA LYS A 48 25.40 17.81 1.96
C LYS A 48 26.43 16.73 2.32
N LEU A 49 25.99 15.55 2.71
CA LEU A 49 26.87 14.40 2.94
C LEU A 49 27.59 13.98 1.65
N ALA A 50 26.87 13.93 0.53
CA ALA A 50 27.48 13.63 -0.77
C ALA A 50 28.57 14.65 -1.13
N LYS A 51 28.30 15.95 -0.92
CA LYS A 51 29.29 16.99 -1.15
C LYS A 51 30.47 16.84 -0.19
N TYR A 52 30.25 16.62 1.10
CA TYR A 52 31.32 16.45 2.07
C TYR A 52 32.28 15.31 1.69
N ILE A 53 31.73 14.14 1.32
CA ILE A 53 32.56 13.00 0.91
C ILE A 53 33.33 13.31 -0.38
N PHE A 54 32.71 14.01 -1.33
CA PHE A 54 33.37 14.39 -2.58
C PHE A 54 34.50 15.42 -2.33
N ASP A 55 34.29 16.42 -1.46
CA ASP A 55 35.31 17.41 -1.12
C ASP A 55 36.56 16.78 -0.45
N GLU A 56 36.35 15.71 0.37
CA GLU A 56 37.44 14.93 0.98
C GLU A 56 38.13 14.01 -0.05
N HIS A 57 37.40 13.56 -1.09
CA HIS A 57 37.89 12.60 -2.09
C HIS A 57 37.53 13.02 -3.54
N PRO A 58 38.13 14.08 -4.10
CA PRO A 58 37.73 14.63 -5.41
C PRO A 58 37.90 13.72 -6.61
N ASN A 59 38.67 12.64 -6.47
CA ASN A 59 38.90 11.64 -7.55
C ASN A 59 38.01 10.41 -7.46
N ILE A 60 37.02 10.41 -6.56
CA ILE A 60 36.10 9.29 -6.39
C ILE A 60 35.14 9.21 -7.59
N ASP A 61 34.84 8.01 -8.09
CA ASP A 61 33.79 7.81 -9.09
C ASP A 61 32.40 7.96 -8.46
N PHE A 62 31.39 8.26 -9.31
CA PHE A 62 30.07 8.61 -8.80
C PHE A 62 29.36 7.45 -8.09
N THR A 63 29.53 6.22 -8.59
CA THR A 63 28.93 5.04 -7.98
C THR A 63 29.54 4.76 -6.61
N THR A 64 30.86 4.85 -6.48
CA THR A 64 31.56 4.66 -5.20
C THR A 64 31.21 5.78 -4.19
N LEU A 65 31.09 7.02 -4.65
CA LEU A 65 30.61 8.13 -3.83
C LEU A 65 29.22 7.82 -3.24
N VAL A 66 28.27 7.41 -4.09
CA VAL A 66 26.91 7.12 -3.64
C VAL A 66 26.87 5.89 -2.73
N LYS A 67 27.68 4.86 -2.98
CA LYS A 67 27.85 3.73 -2.05
C LYS A 67 28.35 4.18 -0.68
N ALA A 68 29.28 5.13 -0.63
CA ALA A 68 29.76 5.70 0.63
C ALA A 68 28.64 6.48 1.35
N VAL A 69 27.88 7.30 0.63
CA VAL A 69 26.72 8.01 1.19
C VAL A 69 25.72 7.01 1.79
N ILE A 70 25.33 5.98 1.06
CA ILE A 70 24.33 4.98 1.49
C ILE A 70 24.77 4.23 2.76
N LYS A 71 26.06 3.93 2.90
CA LYS A 71 26.61 3.24 4.10
C LYS A 71 26.41 4.06 5.38
N GLU A 72 26.41 5.39 5.27
CA GLU A 72 26.22 6.30 6.41
C GLU A 72 24.74 6.55 6.74
N LEU A 73 23.82 6.20 5.82
CA LEU A 73 22.39 6.43 6.00
C LEU A 73 21.72 5.28 6.75
N GLN A 74 20.92 5.61 7.77
CA GLN A 74 20.05 4.68 8.46
C GLN A 74 18.59 5.04 8.18
N GLY A 75 17.75 4.02 7.99
CA GLY A 75 16.33 4.17 7.68
C GLY A 75 15.93 3.54 6.36
N ALA A 76 14.74 3.90 5.89
CA ALA A 76 14.18 3.42 4.62
C ALA A 76 14.17 4.56 3.60
N PHE A 77 14.68 4.30 2.40
CA PHE A 77 14.79 5.32 1.36
C PHE A 77 14.74 4.74 -0.06
N GLY A 78 14.17 5.54 -0.96
CA GLY A 78 14.41 5.46 -2.40
C GLY A 78 15.02 6.79 -2.82
N LEU A 79 16.24 6.82 -3.30
CA LEU A 79 16.92 8.06 -3.64
C LEU A 79 17.56 8.06 -5.01
N LEU A 80 17.60 9.27 -5.60
CA LEU A 80 18.33 9.60 -6.81
C LEU A 80 19.35 10.68 -6.48
N LEU A 81 20.56 10.52 -6.98
CA LEU A 81 21.60 11.55 -6.95
C LEU A 81 22.00 11.94 -8.36
N LYS A 82 22.20 13.25 -8.56
CA LYS A 82 22.80 13.83 -9.75
C LYS A 82 23.84 14.87 -9.33
N SER A 83 24.90 15.04 -10.13
CA SER A 83 25.94 16.01 -9.85
C SER A 83 26.43 16.71 -11.12
N ILE A 84 26.86 17.97 -10.98
CA ILE A 84 27.52 18.71 -12.06
C ILE A 84 28.90 18.13 -12.40
N HIS A 85 29.53 17.41 -11.46
CA HIS A 85 30.82 16.75 -11.65
C HIS A 85 30.70 15.48 -12.51
N PHE A 86 29.48 14.90 -12.60
CA PHE A 86 29.13 13.70 -13.36
C PHE A 86 27.89 13.98 -14.24
N PRO A 87 28.00 14.86 -15.25
CA PRO A 87 26.81 15.41 -15.93
C PRO A 87 25.99 14.39 -16.72
N THR A 88 26.61 13.31 -17.20
CA THR A 88 25.97 12.24 -17.97
C THR A 88 25.50 11.08 -17.08
N GLU A 89 25.71 11.15 -15.78
CA GLU A 89 25.44 10.07 -14.85
C GLU A 89 24.27 10.41 -13.90
N VAL A 90 23.50 9.37 -13.55
CA VAL A 90 22.52 9.37 -12.46
C VAL A 90 22.73 8.08 -11.69
N VAL A 91 22.75 8.19 -10.37
CA VAL A 91 22.78 7.02 -9.49
C VAL A 91 21.51 7.01 -8.63
N ALA A 92 20.85 5.88 -8.61
CA ALA A 92 19.65 5.66 -7.83
C ALA A 92 19.86 4.47 -6.89
N ALA A 93 19.27 4.52 -5.70
CA ALA A 93 19.39 3.45 -4.72
C ALA A 93 18.08 3.22 -3.98
N ARG A 94 17.84 1.95 -3.62
CA ARG A 94 16.68 1.55 -2.85
C ARG A 94 17.07 0.81 -1.58
N LYS A 95 16.42 1.19 -0.47
CA LYS A 95 16.42 0.45 0.79
C LYS A 95 15.10 0.71 1.52
N GLY A 96 14.23 -0.29 1.58
CA GLY A 96 12.94 -0.22 2.28
C GLY A 96 11.85 0.58 1.58
N SER A 97 12.16 1.68 0.87
CA SER A 97 11.16 2.47 0.12
C SER A 97 11.15 2.13 -1.36
N PRO A 98 9.97 2.10 -2.04
CA PRO A 98 9.89 1.69 -3.44
C PRO A 98 10.64 2.63 -4.39
N LEU A 99 11.26 2.04 -5.42
CA LEU A 99 11.88 2.75 -6.53
C LEU A 99 11.76 1.95 -7.81
N VAL A 100 11.23 2.57 -8.85
CA VAL A 100 10.92 1.97 -10.15
C VAL A 100 11.64 2.74 -11.24
N ILE A 101 12.18 2.03 -12.23
CA ILE A 101 12.82 2.60 -13.41
C ILE A 101 11.96 2.29 -14.64
N GLY A 102 11.40 3.30 -15.28
CA GLY A 102 10.76 3.19 -16.59
C GLY A 102 11.81 3.23 -17.70
N VAL A 103 11.64 2.38 -18.71
CA VAL A 103 12.53 2.29 -19.86
C VAL A 103 11.75 2.56 -21.14
N ARG A 104 12.07 3.65 -21.85
CA ARG A 104 11.48 3.96 -23.16
C ARG A 104 12.50 3.76 -24.26
N THR A 105 12.16 2.90 -25.22
CA THR A 105 12.98 2.58 -26.38
C THR A 105 12.21 2.82 -27.67
N GLN A 106 12.90 3.18 -28.75
CA GLN A 106 12.26 3.40 -30.05
C GLN A 106 11.91 2.08 -30.76
N ARG A 107 12.67 1.01 -30.51
CA ARG A 107 12.49 -0.31 -31.10
C ARG A 107 12.34 -1.36 -29.99
N LYS A 108 11.84 -2.52 -30.37
CA LYS A 108 11.71 -3.64 -29.43
C LYS A 108 13.10 -4.07 -28.92
N MET A 109 13.21 -4.27 -27.63
CA MET A 109 14.44 -4.70 -26.97
C MET A 109 14.72 -6.17 -27.25
N LYS A 110 16.00 -6.52 -27.35
CA LYS A 110 16.46 -7.89 -27.59
C LYS A 110 16.21 -8.80 -26.39
N VAL A 111 16.26 -8.26 -25.17
CA VAL A 111 16.10 -8.98 -23.90
C VAL A 111 15.34 -8.08 -22.93
N ASP A 112 14.46 -8.65 -22.12
CA ASP A 112 13.63 -7.92 -21.15
C ASP A 112 14.15 -8.13 -19.71
N PHE A 113 15.45 -8.05 -19.48
CA PHE A 113 16.06 -8.07 -18.13
C PHE A 113 17.41 -7.35 -18.11
N VAL A 114 17.83 -6.96 -16.90
CA VAL A 114 19.13 -6.34 -16.60
C VAL A 114 19.86 -7.22 -15.60
N ASP A 115 21.14 -7.51 -15.87
CA ASP A 115 22.00 -8.29 -14.97
C ASP A 115 22.37 -7.45 -13.73
N VAL A 116 22.46 -8.11 -12.56
CA VAL A 116 22.89 -7.50 -11.29
C VAL A 116 24.35 -7.88 -11.02
N GLU A 117 25.18 -6.88 -10.83
CA GLU A 117 26.59 -7.04 -10.47
C GLU A 117 26.72 -6.98 -8.93
N PHE A 118 27.42 -7.97 -8.36
CA PHE A 118 27.71 -7.97 -6.93
C PHE A 118 29.04 -7.26 -6.69
N GLY A 119 29.04 -6.23 -5.85
CA GLY A 119 30.26 -5.54 -5.44
C GLY A 119 31.11 -6.43 -4.52
N GLU A 120 32.42 -6.54 -4.77
CA GLU A 120 33.34 -7.02 -3.74
C GLU A 120 33.54 -5.90 -2.71
N ASP A 121 33.44 -6.24 -1.41
CA ASP A 121 33.72 -5.30 -0.32
C ASP A 121 35.22 -4.95 -0.29
N GLY A 122 35.62 -3.95 -1.06
CA GLY A 122 36.94 -3.31 -0.95
C GLY A 122 36.88 -2.15 0.06
N PRO A 123 37.91 -1.96 0.90
CA PRO A 123 37.97 -0.81 1.81
C PRO A 123 38.00 0.50 1.03
N LEU A 124 37.26 1.52 1.54
CA LEU A 124 37.32 2.88 1.00
C LEU A 124 38.76 3.44 1.05
N PRO A 125 39.17 4.29 0.09
CA PRO A 125 40.52 4.87 0.05
C PRO A 125 40.94 5.61 1.35
N ALA A 126 40.00 6.00 2.20
CA ALA A 126 40.24 6.71 3.44
C ALA A 126 40.84 5.84 4.58
N GLU A 127 40.66 4.52 4.57
CA GLU A 127 41.25 3.65 5.61
C GLU A 127 42.76 3.38 5.41
N ALA A 128 43.28 3.69 4.23
CA ALA A 128 44.72 3.55 3.94
C ALA A 128 45.60 4.64 4.56
N ALA A 129 45.02 5.70 5.09
CA ALA A 129 45.78 6.86 5.59
C ALA A 129 46.03 6.87 7.12
N SER A 130 45.47 5.96 7.91
CA SER A 130 45.57 6.00 9.39
C SER A 130 46.24 4.80 10.08
N GLN A 131 46.88 3.89 9.34
CA GLN A 131 47.61 2.79 9.97
C GLN A 131 49.09 2.74 9.55
N ASN A 132 49.89 3.60 10.15
CA ASN A 132 51.29 3.30 10.40
C ASN A 132 51.37 2.45 11.67
N VAL A 133 51.35 1.12 11.56
CA VAL A 133 52.09 0.17 12.42
C VAL A 133 52.09 -1.23 11.78
N ALA A 134 53.33 -1.63 11.41
CA ALA A 134 53.87 -3.01 11.33
C ALA A 134 53.25 -4.09 10.44
N LEU A 135 53.84 -4.20 9.24
CA LEU A 135 54.40 -5.43 8.61
C LEU A 135 53.78 -6.78 8.90
N LYS A 136 53.15 -7.36 7.85
CA LYS A 136 53.67 -8.64 7.31
C LYS A 136 53.31 -8.80 5.82
N LYS A 137 54.33 -9.14 5.04
CA LYS A 137 54.30 -9.38 3.59
C LYS A 137 53.39 -10.55 3.21
N SER A 138 52.49 -10.36 2.28
CA SER A 138 52.20 -11.34 1.26
C SER A 138 51.95 -10.59 -0.07
N ASN A 139 52.77 -10.91 -1.05
CA ASN A 139 52.77 -10.36 -2.41
C ASN A 139 51.52 -10.80 -3.16
N ASN A 140 51.02 -9.91 -3.98
CA ASN A 140 50.17 -10.00 -5.15
C ASN A 140 48.81 -9.33 -5.02
N LEU A 141 48.83 -8.00 -5.00
CA LEU A 141 47.60 -7.17 -5.19
C LEU A 141 47.97 -5.88 -5.91
N LEU A 142 48.51 -5.98 -7.13
CA LEU A 142 48.62 -4.90 -8.11
C LEU A 142 48.68 -5.54 -9.52
N ALA A 143 47.60 -6.21 -9.90
CA ALA A 143 47.30 -6.37 -11.33
C ALA A 143 46.18 -5.36 -11.63
N PRO A 144 46.29 -4.52 -12.68
CA PRO A 144 45.18 -3.69 -13.12
C PRO A 144 44.00 -4.60 -13.45
N PRO A 145 42.74 -4.23 -13.14
CA PRO A 145 41.58 -5.03 -13.45
C PRO A 145 41.59 -5.35 -14.95
N ASP A 146 41.47 -6.62 -15.25
CA ASP A 146 41.51 -7.12 -16.63
C ASP A 146 40.33 -6.48 -17.39
N LYS A 147 40.65 -5.59 -18.32
CA LYS A 147 39.66 -4.88 -19.14
C LYS A 147 38.76 -5.84 -19.95
N SER A 148 39.12 -7.11 -20.04
CA SER A 148 38.34 -8.13 -20.73
C SER A 148 37.12 -8.61 -19.92
N LEU A 149 37.08 -8.43 -18.58
CA LEU A 149 35.92 -8.76 -17.71
C LEU A 149 34.87 -7.65 -17.65
N LEU A 150 35.26 -6.39 -17.91
CA LEU A 150 34.33 -5.25 -17.97
C LEU A 150 33.45 -5.25 -19.22
N HIS A 151 33.76 -6.01 -20.26
CA HIS A 151 32.94 -6.12 -21.46
C HIS A 151 31.81 -7.16 -21.40
N ARG A 152 31.67 -7.91 -20.29
CA ARG A 152 30.58 -8.88 -20.11
C ARG A 152 29.30 -8.30 -19.56
N SER A 153 29.33 -7.10 -19.00
CA SER A 153 28.17 -6.47 -18.32
C SER A 153 27.43 -5.42 -19.15
N GLN A 154 27.66 -5.33 -20.46
CA GLN A 154 26.71 -4.58 -21.29
C GLN A 154 25.40 -5.33 -21.33
N SER A 155 24.43 -4.85 -20.57
CA SER A 155 23.11 -5.46 -20.51
C SER A 155 22.54 -5.58 -21.94
N ARG A 156 22.44 -6.81 -22.43
CA ARG A 156 21.93 -7.12 -23.78
C ARG A 156 20.50 -6.62 -23.99
N ALA A 157 19.82 -6.24 -22.92
CA ALA A 157 18.47 -5.68 -22.92
C ALA A 157 18.34 -4.41 -23.78
N PHE A 158 19.39 -3.59 -23.85
CA PHE A 158 19.34 -2.28 -24.49
C PHE A 158 19.68 -2.26 -25.98
N PHE A 159 19.93 -3.40 -26.56
CA PHE A 159 20.04 -3.53 -28.01
C PHE A 159 18.67 -3.82 -28.65
N SER A 160 18.45 -3.33 -29.87
CA SER A 160 17.29 -3.73 -30.66
C SER A 160 17.34 -5.21 -31.01
N GLU A 161 16.25 -5.82 -31.46
CA GLU A 161 16.22 -7.22 -31.93
C GLU A 161 17.32 -7.50 -32.99
N ASP A 162 17.66 -6.51 -33.81
CA ASP A 162 18.69 -6.57 -34.82
C ASP A 162 20.13 -6.43 -34.26
N GLY A 163 20.28 -6.26 -32.95
CA GLY A 163 21.56 -6.08 -32.26
C GLY A 163 22.20 -4.70 -32.42
N ALA A 164 21.47 -3.70 -32.94
CA ALA A 164 21.93 -2.32 -33.05
C ALA A 164 21.66 -1.53 -31.74
N PRO A 165 22.58 -0.66 -31.29
CA PRO A 165 22.32 0.26 -30.20
C PRO A 165 21.17 1.20 -30.56
N GLN A 166 20.31 1.52 -29.57
CA GLN A 166 19.19 2.44 -29.75
C GLN A 166 19.15 3.46 -28.63
N PRO A 167 18.63 4.67 -28.90
CA PRO A 167 18.44 5.67 -27.85
C PRO A 167 17.42 5.17 -26.82
N ILE A 168 17.74 5.39 -25.54
CA ILE A 168 16.95 4.96 -24.41
C ILE A 168 16.73 6.16 -23.50
N GLU A 169 15.50 6.27 -22.99
CA GLU A 169 15.15 7.25 -21.98
C GLU A 169 14.74 6.49 -20.69
N PHE A 170 15.24 6.97 -19.58
CA PHE A 170 14.95 6.40 -18.26
C PHE A 170 14.11 7.37 -17.44
N PHE A 171 13.09 6.84 -16.78
CA PHE A 171 12.19 7.57 -15.89
C PHE A 171 12.23 6.90 -14.52
N LEU A 172 12.49 7.66 -13.46
CA LEU A 172 12.62 7.11 -12.12
C LEU A 172 11.55 7.70 -11.21
N SER A 173 10.83 6.83 -10.51
CA SER A 173 9.78 7.22 -9.58
C SER A 173 9.63 6.21 -8.45
N SER A 174 9.01 6.63 -7.34
CA SER A 174 8.57 5.72 -6.28
C SER A 174 7.27 5.00 -6.62
N ASP A 175 6.52 5.49 -7.62
CA ASP A 175 5.23 4.93 -8.04
C ASP A 175 5.21 4.73 -9.56
N PRO A 176 4.89 3.52 -10.06
CA PRO A 176 4.82 3.24 -11.48
C PRO A 176 3.74 4.05 -12.21
N SER A 177 2.67 4.50 -11.53
CA SER A 177 1.62 5.32 -12.13
C SER A 177 2.15 6.67 -12.66
N ALA A 178 3.19 7.22 -12.05
CA ALA A 178 3.85 8.44 -12.51
C ALA A 178 4.70 8.24 -13.78
N ILE A 179 4.98 6.99 -14.16
CA ILE A 179 5.83 6.64 -15.32
C ILE A 179 4.99 6.25 -16.53
N VAL A 180 3.77 5.76 -16.32
CA VAL A 180 2.91 5.15 -17.36
C VAL A 180 2.64 6.08 -18.55
N GLU A 181 2.57 7.41 -18.36
CA GLU A 181 2.42 8.37 -19.45
C GLU A 181 3.65 8.42 -20.39
N HIS A 182 4.81 7.98 -19.92
CA HIS A 182 6.06 7.99 -20.67
C HIS A 182 6.41 6.62 -21.23
N THR A 183 6.21 5.56 -20.44
CA THR A 183 6.47 4.17 -20.86
C THR A 183 5.69 3.17 -20.00
N LYS A 184 5.26 2.08 -20.63
CA LYS A 184 4.67 0.92 -19.93
C LYS A 184 5.72 -0.12 -19.50
N LYS A 185 6.98 0.04 -19.89
CA LYS A 185 8.06 -0.88 -19.52
C LYS A 185 8.77 -0.39 -18.27
N VAL A 186 8.74 -1.18 -17.22
CA VAL A 186 9.33 -0.83 -15.92
C VAL A 186 10.17 -1.95 -15.36
N LEU A 187 11.15 -1.55 -14.56
CA LEU A 187 12.01 -2.41 -13.77
C LEU A 187 11.91 -1.98 -12.31
N TYR A 188 11.61 -2.92 -11.43
CA TYR A 188 11.57 -2.69 -9.98
C TYR A 188 12.93 -3.00 -9.38
N LEU A 189 13.50 -2.03 -8.66
CA LEU A 189 14.68 -2.27 -7.85
C LEU A 189 14.29 -3.03 -6.57
N GLU A 190 15.18 -3.91 -6.12
CA GLU A 190 15.07 -4.58 -4.82
C GLU A 190 15.89 -3.82 -3.76
N ASP A 191 15.71 -4.17 -2.48
CA ASP A 191 16.48 -3.58 -1.39
C ASP A 191 17.98 -3.81 -1.60
N ASP A 192 18.77 -2.76 -1.31
CA ASP A 192 20.22 -2.70 -1.50
C ASP A 192 20.69 -2.68 -2.99
N ASP A 193 19.75 -2.58 -3.94
CA ASP A 193 20.11 -2.32 -5.33
C ASP A 193 20.54 -0.86 -5.53
N ILE A 194 21.60 -0.67 -6.29
CA ILE A 194 22.10 0.63 -6.75
C ILE A 194 22.09 0.60 -8.27
N ALA A 195 21.25 1.41 -8.87
CA ALA A 195 21.16 1.59 -10.31
C ALA A 195 22.04 2.76 -10.74
N HIS A 196 22.97 2.51 -11.64
CA HIS A 196 23.84 3.51 -12.25
C HIS A 196 23.46 3.66 -13.73
N ILE A 197 22.96 4.84 -14.06
CA ILE A 197 22.61 5.22 -15.43
C ILE A 197 23.71 6.15 -15.95
N HIS A 198 24.40 5.74 -17.01
CA HIS A 198 25.43 6.51 -17.67
C HIS A 198 25.44 6.23 -19.18
N ASP A 199 25.67 7.23 -19.99
CA ASP A 199 25.78 7.13 -21.45
C ASP A 199 24.69 6.29 -22.12
N GLY A 200 23.43 6.39 -21.62
CA GLY A 200 22.28 5.63 -22.11
C GLY A 200 22.27 4.15 -21.72
N GLN A 201 23.09 3.74 -20.77
CA GLN A 201 23.14 2.38 -20.22
C GLN A 201 22.66 2.38 -18.77
N LEU A 202 22.10 1.27 -18.32
CA LEU A 202 21.70 1.01 -16.96
C LEU A 202 22.45 -0.21 -16.42
N ASN A 203 23.24 -0.01 -15.39
CA ASN A 203 23.90 -1.06 -14.62
C ASN A 203 23.29 -1.12 -13.22
N ILE A 204 23.10 -2.31 -12.69
CA ILE A 204 22.59 -2.51 -11.34
C ILE A 204 23.67 -3.19 -10.51
N HIS A 205 24.04 -2.57 -9.40
CA HIS A 205 24.98 -3.11 -8.42
C HIS A 205 24.23 -3.43 -7.13
N ARG A 206 24.67 -4.43 -6.40
CA ARG A 206 24.15 -4.77 -5.07
C ARG A 206 25.26 -4.75 -4.03
N LEU A 207 24.98 -4.17 -2.85
CA LEU A 207 25.98 -4.02 -1.79
C LEU A 207 26.28 -5.34 -1.06
N SER A 208 25.30 -6.22 -0.89
CA SER A 208 25.49 -7.51 -0.20
C SER A 208 24.99 -8.68 -1.03
N LYS A 209 25.63 -9.85 -0.86
CA LYS A 209 25.26 -11.08 -1.54
C LYS A 209 24.46 -11.96 -0.61
N ASP A 210 23.15 -11.82 -0.63
CA ASP A 210 22.26 -12.74 0.07
C ASP A 210 22.08 -14.04 -0.71
N SER A 211 22.09 -15.17 -0.01
CA SER A 211 22.02 -16.53 -0.57
C SER A 211 20.65 -16.92 -1.15
N GLY A 212 19.99 -16.02 -1.85
CA GLY A 212 18.68 -16.25 -2.49
C GLY A 212 18.27 -15.12 -3.43
N ALA A 213 19.06 -14.06 -3.52
CA ALA A 213 18.75 -12.92 -4.38
C ALA A 213 18.89 -13.27 -5.87
N SER A 214 17.94 -12.85 -6.70
CA SER A 214 18.01 -13.01 -8.15
C SER A 214 19.14 -12.18 -8.74
N ASN A 215 19.89 -12.77 -9.68
CA ASN A 215 20.98 -12.11 -10.39
C ASN A 215 20.49 -11.25 -11.56
N VAL A 216 19.19 -11.11 -11.75
CA VAL A 216 18.60 -10.35 -12.85
C VAL A 216 17.39 -9.55 -12.36
N ARG A 217 17.16 -8.40 -13.00
CA ARG A 217 15.92 -7.61 -12.82
C ARG A 217 15.14 -7.63 -14.11
N ALA A 218 13.97 -8.23 -14.08
CA ALA A 218 13.08 -8.30 -15.23
C ALA A 218 12.48 -6.92 -15.55
N ILE A 219 12.46 -6.57 -16.83
CA ILE A 219 11.72 -5.43 -17.34
C ILE A 219 10.30 -5.91 -17.61
N GLN A 220 9.35 -5.42 -16.82
CA GLN A 220 7.96 -5.82 -16.89
C GLN A 220 7.14 -4.81 -17.69
N THR A 221 6.07 -5.25 -18.32
CA THR A 221 5.10 -4.35 -18.96
C THR A 221 3.95 -4.09 -18.00
N ILE A 222 3.71 -2.82 -17.69
CA ILE A 222 2.57 -2.40 -16.87
C ILE A 222 1.33 -2.34 -17.76
N GLU A 223 0.28 -3.05 -17.40
CA GLU A 223 -1.02 -3.05 -18.08
C GLU A 223 -1.96 -1.94 -17.54
N ILE A 224 -1.43 -0.78 -17.19
CA ILE A 224 -2.21 0.38 -16.74
C ILE A 224 -2.49 1.26 -17.98
N GLU A 225 -3.77 1.57 -18.20
CA GLU A 225 -4.17 2.52 -19.24
C GLU A 225 -4.08 3.98 -18.74
N LEU A 226 -3.68 4.92 -19.61
CA LEU A 226 -3.53 6.33 -19.24
C LEU A 226 -4.85 6.91 -18.67
N GLN A 227 -5.99 6.45 -19.18
CA GLN A 227 -7.31 6.91 -18.71
C GLN A 227 -7.58 6.53 -17.25
N GLU A 228 -6.99 5.43 -16.75
CA GLU A 228 -7.15 5.00 -15.37
C GLU A 228 -6.50 5.95 -14.38
N ILE A 229 -5.39 6.60 -14.75
CA ILE A 229 -4.65 7.54 -13.91
C ILE A 229 -5.08 9.00 -14.05
N MET A 230 -6.03 9.32 -14.94
CA MET A 230 -6.57 10.66 -15.11
C MET A 230 -7.88 10.83 -14.34
N LYS A 231 -8.16 12.02 -13.79
CA LYS A 231 -9.43 12.30 -13.09
C LYS A 231 -10.66 12.19 -13.99
N GLY A 232 -10.49 12.42 -15.29
CA GLY A 232 -11.61 12.45 -16.24
C GLY A 232 -12.61 13.55 -15.89
N ARG A 233 -13.88 13.17 -15.75
CA ARG A 233 -15.01 14.08 -15.44
C ARG A 233 -15.18 14.42 -13.96
N TYR A 234 -14.35 13.89 -13.08
CA TYR A 234 -14.46 14.04 -11.64
C TYR A 234 -13.58 15.18 -11.12
N ASP A 235 -14.02 15.85 -10.08
CA ASP A 235 -13.27 16.95 -9.47
C ASP A 235 -12.03 16.43 -8.73
N HIS A 236 -12.14 15.24 -8.11
CA HIS A 236 -11.10 14.61 -7.28
C HIS A 236 -10.89 13.15 -7.65
N PHE A 237 -9.68 12.63 -7.41
CA PHE A 237 -9.37 11.21 -7.58
C PHE A 237 -10.22 10.32 -6.68
N MET A 238 -10.36 10.69 -5.40
CA MET A 238 -11.20 9.94 -4.48
C MET A 238 -12.65 9.82 -4.97
N GLN A 239 -13.23 10.89 -5.54
CA GLN A 239 -14.56 10.82 -6.13
C GLN A 239 -14.61 9.80 -7.26
N LYS A 240 -13.66 9.89 -8.19
CA LYS A 240 -13.53 8.92 -9.29
C LYS A 240 -13.45 7.49 -8.75
N GLU A 241 -12.58 7.25 -7.78
CA GLU A 241 -12.32 5.94 -7.18
C GLU A 241 -13.55 5.37 -6.43
N ILE A 242 -14.36 6.21 -5.81
CA ILE A 242 -15.66 5.80 -5.24
C ILE A 242 -16.61 5.34 -6.35
N PHE A 243 -16.71 6.08 -7.46
CA PHE A 243 -17.59 5.76 -8.58
C PHE A 243 -17.08 4.63 -9.47
N GLU A 244 -15.79 4.29 -9.41
CA GLU A 244 -15.19 3.14 -10.10
C GLU A 244 -15.41 1.80 -9.36
N GLN A 245 -15.89 1.79 -8.14
CA GLN A 245 -16.05 0.56 -7.35
C GLN A 245 -16.91 -0.51 -8.04
N PRO A 246 -18.01 -0.19 -8.75
CA PRO A 246 -18.75 -1.21 -9.50
C PRO A 246 -17.89 -1.97 -10.51
N GLU A 247 -16.93 -1.29 -11.14
CA GLU A 247 -16.02 -1.88 -12.11
C GLU A 247 -14.85 -2.60 -11.43
N SER A 248 -14.24 -1.98 -10.42
CA SER A 248 -13.09 -2.57 -9.71
C SER A 248 -13.42 -3.91 -9.05
N ILE A 249 -14.65 -4.09 -8.54
CA ILE A 249 -15.09 -5.39 -8.00
C ILE A 249 -15.27 -6.44 -9.11
N VAL A 250 -15.78 -6.04 -10.27
CA VAL A 250 -15.88 -6.95 -11.41
C VAL A 250 -14.49 -7.39 -11.84
N ASN A 251 -13.54 -6.47 -11.90
CA ASN A 251 -12.13 -6.76 -12.22
C ASN A 251 -11.48 -7.69 -11.18
N ALA A 252 -11.77 -7.49 -9.89
CA ALA A 252 -11.30 -8.37 -8.82
C ALA A 252 -11.82 -9.80 -8.95
N MET A 253 -13.03 -9.98 -9.47
CA MET A 253 -13.68 -11.29 -9.65
C MET A 253 -13.41 -11.92 -11.02
N ARG A 254 -12.98 -11.13 -12.01
CA ARG A 254 -12.83 -11.59 -13.41
C ARG A 254 -11.88 -12.79 -13.50
N GLY A 255 -12.35 -13.88 -14.13
CA GLY A 255 -11.60 -15.14 -14.27
C GLY A 255 -11.42 -15.93 -12.97
N ARG A 256 -12.00 -15.47 -11.86
CA ARG A 256 -11.89 -16.10 -10.54
C ARG A 256 -13.21 -16.65 -10.01
N LEU A 257 -14.29 -15.92 -10.21
CA LEU A 257 -15.66 -16.34 -9.86
C LEU A 257 -16.39 -16.79 -11.12
N ASN A 258 -16.87 -18.03 -11.10
CA ASN A 258 -17.82 -18.56 -12.09
C ASN A 258 -19.17 -18.78 -11.39
N THR A 259 -20.13 -17.89 -11.66
CA THR A 259 -21.46 -17.91 -11.06
C THR A 259 -22.33 -19.05 -11.60
N GLU A 260 -22.10 -19.51 -12.84
CA GLU A 260 -22.85 -20.62 -13.45
C GLU A 260 -22.45 -21.95 -12.84
N ASN A 261 -21.15 -22.22 -12.78
CA ASN A 261 -20.62 -23.49 -12.25
C ASN A 261 -20.40 -23.46 -10.72
N LYS A 262 -20.68 -22.35 -10.05
CA LYS A 262 -20.48 -22.17 -8.60
C LYS A 262 -19.06 -22.52 -8.14
N THR A 263 -18.07 -22.05 -8.87
CA THR A 263 -16.65 -22.31 -8.58
C THR A 263 -15.84 -21.04 -8.38
N ILE A 264 -14.83 -21.15 -7.52
CA ILE A 264 -13.84 -20.10 -7.28
C ILE A 264 -12.46 -20.62 -7.67
N THR A 265 -11.72 -19.84 -8.46
CA THR A 265 -10.36 -20.18 -8.86
C THR A 265 -9.40 -19.04 -8.48
N LEU A 266 -8.54 -19.26 -7.49
CA LEU A 266 -7.49 -18.37 -7.08
C LEU A 266 -6.14 -19.01 -7.41
N GLY A 267 -5.65 -18.75 -8.63
CA GLY A 267 -4.45 -19.41 -9.18
C GLY A 267 -3.24 -19.32 -8.28
N GLY A 268 -2.96 -18.14 -7.71
CA GLY A 268 -1.82 -17.91 -6.82
C GLY A 268 -1.87 -18.66 -5.48
N LEU A 269 -3.05 -19.17 -5.09
CA LEU A 269 -3.23 -19.95 -3.84
C LEU A 269 -3.36 -21.45 -4.09
N LYS A 270 -3.57 -21.89 -5.33
CA LYS A 270 -3.95 -23.26 -5.68
C LYS A 270 -3.06 -24.33 -5.05
N GLN A 271 -1.76 -24.13 -5.07
CA GLN A 271 -0.78 -25.10 -4.53
C GLN A 271 -0.80 -25.15 -2.99
N TYR A 272 -1.25 -24.09 -2.32
CA TYR A 272 -1.20 -23.94 -0.87
C TYR A 272 -2.55 -24.14 -0.17
N ILE A 273 -3.66 -24.23 -0.91
CA ILE A 273 -5.02 -24.40 -0.34
C ILE A 273 -5.09 -25.55 0.65
N THR A 274 -4.52 -26.72 0.33
CA THR A 274 -4.55 -27.89 1.21
C THR A 274 -3.74 -27.65 2.50
N THR A 275 -2.63 -26.94 2.41
CA THR A 275 -1.81 -26.57 3.58
C THR A 275 -2.57 -25.58 4.47
N ILE A 276 -3.17 -24.55 3.86
CA ILE A 276 -3.95 -23.53 4.59
C ILE A 276 -5.16 -24.15 5.28
N ARG A 277 -5.87 -25.08 4.65
CA ARG A 277 -7.01 -25.82 5.26
C ARG A 277 -6.63 -26.60 6.52
N ARG A 278 -5.35 -26.96 6.68
CA ARG A 278 -4.81 -27.72 7.83
C ARG A 278 -4.09 -26.86 8.84
N CYS A 279 -4.04 -25.55 8.64
CA CYS A 279 -3.35 -24.68 9.57
C CYS A 279 -4.08 -24.63 10.92
N ARG A 280 -3.32 -24.32 11.96
CA ARG A 280 -3.82 -24.15 13.32
C ARG A 280 -4.78 -22.97 13.43
N ARG A 281 -4.45 -21.87 12.78
CA ARG A 281 -5.24 -20.62 12.70
C ARG A 281 -4.77 -19.80 11.51
N ILE A 282 -5.61 -18.85 11.11
CA ILE A 282 -5.25 -17.81 10.14
C ILE A 282 -5.10 -16.49 10.90
N ILE A 283 -3.99 -15.79 10.68
CA ILE A 283 -3.71 -14.48 11.24
C ILE A 283 -3.68 -13.48 10.10
N PHE A 284 -4.67 -12.58 10.06
CA PHE A 284 -4.64 -11.43 9.17
C PHE A 284 -3.83 -10.31 9.82
N ILE A 285 -2.85 -9.76 9.10
CA ILE A 285 -1.96 -8.70 9.56
C ILE A 285 -2.04 -7.55 8.55
N ALA A 286 -2.43 -6.38 9.03
CA ALA A 286 -2.66 -5.22 8.16
C ALA A 286 -2.64 -3.90 8.95
N CYS A 287 -2.67 -2.78 8.23
CA CYS A 287 -2.76 -1.43 8.77
C CYS A 287 -3.97 -0.68 8.19
N GLY A 288 -4.55 0.26 8.95
CA GLY A 288 -5.58 1.21 8.49
C GLY A 288 -6.77 0.55 7.79
N THR A 289 -7.10 1.02 6.60
CA THR A 289 -8.21 0.51 5.78
C THR A 289 -8.12 -0.99 5.51
N SER A 290 -6.91 -1.51 5.26
CA SER A 290 -6.71 -2.95 5.05
C SER A 290 -6.99 -3.76 6.31
N PHE A 291 -6.68 -3.25 7.50
CA PHE A 291 -7.05 -3.87 8.76
C PHE A 291 -8.59 -3.93 8.94
N HIS A 292 -9.30 -2.85 8.58
CA HIS A 292 -10.77 -2.83 8.63
C HIS A 292 -11.38 -3.82 7.64
N SER A 293 -10.81 -4.00 6.45
CA SER A 293 -11.26 -5.00 5.49
C SER A 293 -11.12 -6.43 6.04
N CYS A 294 -10.03 -6.71 6.77
CA CYS A 294 -9.82 -8.00 7.44
C CYS A 294 -10.85 -8.22 8.57
N MET A 295 -11.13 -7.19 9.37
CA MET A 295 -12.17 -7.27 10.41
C MET A 295 -13.56 -7.55 9.84
N ALA A 296 -13.88 -6.95 8.70
CA ALA A 296 -15.18 -7.12 8.04
C ALA A 296 -15.43 -8.56 7.57
N VAL A 297 -14.39 -9.26 7.13
CA VAL A 297 -14.50 -10.63 6.60
C VAL A 297 -14.20 -11.72 7.63
N ARG A 298 -13.77 -11.37 8.83
CA ARG A 298 -13.45 -12.33 9.89
C ARG A 298 -14.56 -13.36 10.08
N GLY A 299 -15.79 -12.90 10.25
CA GLY A 299 -16.93 -13.78 10.52
C GLY A 299 -17.23 -14.78 9.40
N VAL A 300 -17.09 -14.37 8.13
CA VAL A 300 -17.31 -15.28 7.00
C VAL A 300 -16.20 -16.33 6.88
N PHE A 301 -14.97 -15.99 7.22
CA PHE A 301 -13.88 -16.98 7.32
C PHE A 301 -14.16 -18.01 8.41
N GLU A 302 -14.51 -17.57 9.62
CA GLU A 302 -14.84 -18.46 10.75
C GLU A 302 -16.04 -19.35 10.42
N GLU A 303 -17.09 -18.78 9.79
CA GLU A 303 -18.29 -19.52 9.39
C GLU A 303 -18.01 -20.61 8.36
N LEU A 304 -17.27 -20.27 7.30
CA LEU A 304 -17.07 -21.16 6.16
C LEU A 304 -15.95 -22.18 6.39
N THR A 305 -14.86 -21.77 7.04
CA THR A 305 -13.67 -22.62 7.18
C THR A 305 -13.60 -23.37 8.50
N GLU A 306 -14.28 -22.87 9.55
CA GLU A 306 -14.20 -23.38 10.94
C GLU A 306 -12.76 -23.34 11.49
N ILE A 307 -11.90 -22.49 10.91
CA ILE A 307 -10.55 -22.21 11.37
C ILE A 307 -10.59 -20.96 12.25
N PRO A 308 -9.91 -20.95 13.43
CA PRO A 308 -9.78 -19.74 14.25
C PRO A 308 -9.09 -18.60 13.48
N ILE A 309 -9.68 -17.42 13.53
CA ILE A 309 -9.19 -16.23 12.82
C ILE A 309 -8.76 -15.17 13.84
N SER A 310 -7.51 -14.70 13.73
CA SER A 310 -7.03 -13.48 14.37
C SER A 310 -6.91 -12.35 13.35
N VAL A 311 -7.21 -11.12 13.76
CA VAL A 311 -6.98 -9.92 12.94
C VAL A 311 -6.13 -8.98 13.79
N GLU A 312 -4.95 -8.64 13.29
CA GLU A 312 -3.89 -7.96 14.03
C GLU A 312 -3.49 -6.67 13.30
N LEU A 313 -3.31 -5.59 14.05
CA LEU A 313 -2.57 -4.42 13.58
C LEU A 313 -1.09 -4.76 13.50
N ALA A 314 -0.44 -4.45 12.38
CA ALA A 314 0.94 -4.86 12.15
C ALA A 314 1.91 -4.29 13.22
N SER A 315 1.75 -3.02 13.61
CA SER A 315 2.56 -2.40 14.67
C SER A 315 2.36 -3.09 16.04
N ASP A 316 1.11 -3.24 16.49
CA ASP A 316 0.80 -3.92 17.76
C ASP A 316 1.29 -5.38 17.79
N PHE A 317 1.15 -6.07 16.65
CA PHE A 317 1.63 -7.45 16.49
C PHE A 317 3.15 -7.55 16.73
N LEU A 318 3.91 -6.57 16.23
CA LEU A 318 5.36 -6.48 16.42
C LEU A 318 5.71 -6.07 17.86
N ASP A 319 5.09 -5.02 18.39
CA ASP A 319 5.39 -4.44 19.70
C ASP A 319 5.22 -5.47 20.84
N ARG A 320 4.14 -6.24 20.79
CA ARG A 320 3.90 -7.30 21.77
C ARG A 320 4.55 -8.64 21.44
N GLN A 321 5.34 -8.70 20.36
CA GLN A 321 6.01 -9.91 19.91
C GLN A 321 5.07 -11.13 19.86
N ALA A 322 3.95 -10.99 19.17
CA ALA A 322 2.89 -11.99 19.13
C ALA A 322 3.44 -13.38 18.76
N PRO A 323 3.05 -14.45 19.46
CA PRO A 323 3.56 -15.78 19.16
C PRO A 323 3.06 -16.27 17.80
N VAL A 324 3.99 -16.72 16.96
CA VAL A 324 3.77 -17.29 15.64
C VAL A 324 4.33 -18.69 15.58
N PHE A 325 3.59 -19.63 15.02
CA PHE A 325 3.96 -21.03 14.91
C PHE A 325 4.03 -21.45 13.43
N ARG A 326 4.77 -22.51 13.12
CA ARG A 326 4.94 -23.03 11.76
C ARG A 326 3.64 -23.48 11.09
N ASP A 327 2.68 -23.90 11.88
CA ASP A 327 1.33 -24.34 11.47
C ASP A 327 0.30 -23.18 11.47
N ASP A 328 0.72 -21.95 11.72
CA ASP A 328 -0.09 -20.77 11.46
C ASP A 328 0.01 -20.36 9.97
N THR A 329 -1.06 -19.80 9.45
CA THR A 329 -1.04 -19.10 8.15
C THR A 329 -1.19 -17.61 8.40
N CYS A 330 -0.20 -16.82 7.99
CA CYS A 330 -0.19 -15.37 8.16
C CYS A 330 -0.54 -14.69 6.83
N VAL A 331 -1.63 -13.91 6.82
CA VAL A 331 -2.16 -13.24 5.62
C VAL A 331 -1.91 -11.75 5.74
N PHE A 332 -1.12 -11.21 4.82
CA PHE A 332 -0.75 -9.81 4.76
C PHE A 332 -1.62 -9.09 3.73
N VAL A 333 -2.40 -8.12 4.18
CA VAL A 333 -3.32 -7.36 3.33
C VAL A 333 -2.84 -5.92 3.23
N SER A 334 -2.58 -5.44 2.01
CA SER A 334 -2.09 -4.09 1.76
C SER A 334 -2.49 -3.60 0.37
N GLN A 335 -2.83 -2.33 0.23
CA GLN A 335 -3.07 -1.74 -1.08
C GLN A 335 -1.75 -1.57 -1.84
N SER A 336 -0.76 -0.90 -1.24
CA SER A 336 0.55 -0.65 -1.87
C SER A 336 1.46 -1.87 -1.87
N GLY A 337 1.33 -2.75 -0.87
CA GLY A 337 2.28 -3.84 -0.62
C GLY A 337 3.65 -3.37 -0.13
N GLU A 338 3.76 -2.10 0.32
CA GLU A 338 4.99 -1.44 0.76
C GLU A 338 4.87 -0.81 2.15
N THR A 339 3.84 -1.18 2.93
CA THR A 339 3.64 -0.65 4.28
C THR A 339 4.72 -1.16 5.23
N ALA A 340 5.47 -0.27 5.87
CA ALA A 340 6.64 -0.61 6.68
C ALA A 340 6.34 -1.64 7.78
N ASP A 341 5.37 -1.35 8.64
CA ASP A 341 4.98 -2.27 9.72
C ASP A 341 4.57 -3.64 9.21
N SER A 342 3.83 -3.69 8.09
CA SER A 342 3.41 -4.96 7.48
C SER A 342 4.60 -5.76 6.94
N LEU A 343 5.61 -5.08 6.37
CA LEU A 343 6.85 -5.72 5.89
C LEU A 343 7.69 -6.27 7.05
N LEU A 344 7.81 -5.52 8.14
CA LEU A 344 8.52 -5.99 9.33
C LEU A 344 7.82 -7.20 9.96
N ALA A 345 6.48 -7.15 10.07
CA ALA A 345 5.69 -8.27 10.54
C ALA A 345 5.81 -9.50 9.61
N LEU A 346 5.89 -9.28 8.30
CA LEU A 346 6.11 -10.35 7.32
C LEU A 346 7.47 -11.03 7.53
N ARG A 347 8.55 -10.25 7.69
CA ARG A 347 9.89 -10.78 7.98
C ARG A 347 9.88 -11.60 9.27
N HIS A 348 9.25 -11.08 10.33
CA HIS A 348 9.10 -11.81 11.60
C HIS A 348 8.38 -13.15 11.41
N CYS A 349 7.29 -13.21 10.63
CA CYS A 349 6.57 -14.46 10.38
C CYS A 349 7.39 -15.45 9.52
N LEU A 350 8.15 -14.96 8.53
CA LEU A 350 9.05 -15.78 7.73
C LEU A 350 10.16 -16.42 8.57
N GLU A 351 10.80 -15.66 9.47
CA GLU A 351 11.81 -16.15 10.40
C GLU A 351 11.28 -17.27 11.32
N ARG A 352 9.99 -17.21 11.68
CA ARG A 352 9.30 -18.23 12.48
C ARG A 352 8.86 -19.45 11.65
N GLY A 353 9.02 -19.39 10.32
CA GLY A 353 8.68 -20.48 9.40
C GLY A 353 7.17 -20.66 9.19
N ALA A 354 6.35 -19.62 9.43
CA ALA A 354 4.92 -19.65 9.13
C ALA A 354 4.67 -19.52 7.61
N LEU A 355 3.58 -20.10 7.13
CA LEU A 355 3.13 -19.88 5.76
C LEU A 355 2.59 -18.45 5.62
N THR A 356 3.12 -17.71 4.65
CA THR A 356 2.73 -16.32 4.40
C THR A 356 1.97 -16.18 3.08
N VAL A 357 0.88 -15.41 3.11
CA VAL A 357 -0.01 -15.14 1.98
C VAL A 357 -0.11 -13.63 1.79
N GLY A 358 0.10 -13.13 0.57
CA GLY A 358 -0.05 -11.71 0.22
C GLY A 358 -1.38 -11.43 -0.48
N ILE A 359 -2.15 -10.44 -0.02
CA ILE A 359 -3.33 -9.90 -0.71
C ILE A 359 -3.05 -8.43 -0.97
N VAL A 360 -2.61 -8.10 -2.19
CA VAL A 360 -2.08 -6.78 -2.53
C VAL A 360 -2.65 -6.27 -3.85
N ASN A 361 -2.63 -4.95 -4.05
CA ASN A 361 -3.07 -4.36 -5.32
C ASN A 361 -1.89 -4.17 -6.29
N VAL A 362 -0.75 -3.71 -5.80
CA VAL A 362 0.40 -3.40 -6.64
C VAL A 362 1.21 -4.67 -6.95
N VAL A 363 1.28 -4.99 -8.24
CA VAL A 363 2.09 -6.11 -8.74
C VAL A 363 3.57 -5.76 -8.57
N GLY A 364 4.39 -6.74 -8.15
CA GLY A 364 5.84 -6.54 -7.94
C GLY A 364 6.19 -5.78 -6.65
N SER A 365 5.21 -5.52 -5.78
CA SER A 365 5.46 -4.92 -4.46
C SER A 365 6.20 -5.90 -3.53
N SER A 366 6.85 -5.35 -2.50
CA SER A 366 7.68 -6.14 -1.57
C SER A 366 6.90 -7.25 -0.88
N ILE A 367 5.66 -6.98 -0.40
CA ILE A 367 4.81 -8.05 0.19
C ILE A 367 4.51 -9.12 -0.86
N SER A 368 4.18 -8.73 -2.11
CA SER A 368 3.88 -9.69 -3.19
C SER A 368 5.06 -10.60 -3.53
N MET A 369 6.28 -10.08 -3.46
CA MET A 369 7.50 -10.85 -3.79
C MET A 369 8.00 -11.71 -2.62
N MET A 370 7.81 -11.26 -1.37
CA MET A 370 8.33 -11.96 -0.19
C MET A 370 7.39 -13.04 0.35
N THR A 371 6.09 -13.01 0.04
CA THR A 371 5.13 -14.01 0.50
C THR A 371 5.21 -15.29 -0.31
N HIS A 372 4.93 -16.44 0.31
CA HIS A 372 4.96 -17.75 -0.37
C HIS A 372 3.92 -17.87 -1.49
N CYS A 373 2.79 -17.22 -1.33
CA CYS A 373 1.69 -17.22 -2.29
C CYS A 373 0.79 -16.00 -2.07
N GLY A 374 -0.15 -15.74 -2.99
CA GLY A 374 -1.03 -14.60 -2.80
C GLY A 374 -2.02 -14.35 -3.93
N VAL A 375 -2.74 -13.24 -3.80
CA VAL A 375 -3.74 -12.77 -4.77
C VAL A 375 -3.59 -11.28 -4.97
N HIS A 376 -3.49 -10.84 -6.21
CA HIS A 376 -3.63 -9.41 -6.55
C HIS A 376 -5.12 -9.05 -6.61
N ILE A 377 -5.51 -7.95 -5.97
CA ILE A 377 -6.94 -7.56 -5.89
C ILE A 377 -7.48 -6.96 -7.18
N ASN A 378 -6.61 -6.53 -8.10
CA ASN A 378 -6.95 -5.98 -9.42
C ASN A 378 -7.94 -4.79 -9.35
N ALA A 379 -7.79 -3.94 -8.34
CA ALA A 379 -8.64 -2.75 -8.17
C ALA A 379 -8.30 -1.62 -9.17
N GLY A 380 -7.21 -1.78 -9.94
CA GLY A 380 -6.62 -0.70 -10.71
C GLY A 380 -5.83 0.30 -9.84
N PRO A 381 -5.25 1.36 -10.45
CA PRO A 381 -4.51 2.38 -9.71
C PRO A 381 -5.44 3.15 -8.76
N GLU A 382 -4.99 3.38 -7.53
CA GLU A 382 -5.67 4.19 -6.53
C GLU A 382 -4.74 5.33 -6.10
N ILE A 383 -5.06 6.56 -6.51
CA ILE A 383 -4.20 7.75 -6.43
C ILE A 383 -4.54 8.59 -5.20
N GLY A 384 -5.82 8.76 -4.88
CA GLY A 384 -6.27 9.44 -3.68
C GLY A 384 -5.61 8.85 -2.44
N VAL A 385 -5.14 9.69 -1.51
CA VAL A 385 -4.46 9.22 -0.28
C VAL A 385 -5.38 8.33 0.53
N ALA A 386 -6.64 8.73 0.72
CA ALA A 386 -7.65 7.93 1.40
C ALA A 386 -8.13 6.77 0.53
N SER A 387 -7.90 5.55 0.96
CA SER A 387 -8.25 4.33 0.21
C SER A 387 -9.76 4.09 0.20
N THR A 388 -10.33 3.74 -0.96
CA THR A 388 -11.77 3.46 -1.15
C THR A 388 -12.01 2.17 -1.92
N LYS A 389 -11.70 2.12 -3.22
CA LYS A 389 -11.91 0.95 -4.07
C LYS A 389 -11.02 -0.23 -3.69
N ALA A 390 -9.84 0.02 -3.12
CA ALA A 390 -9.01 -1.06 -2.62
C ALA A 390 -9.66 -1.78 -1.43
N TYR A 391 -10.34 -1.08 -0.53
CA TYR A 391 -11.09 -1.69 0.58
C TYR A 391 -12.12 -2.70 0.08
N THR A 392 -13.00 -2.30 -0.84
CA THR A 392 -14.05 -3.16 -1.36
C THR A 392 -13.51 -4.32 -2.19
N SER A 393 -12.43 -4.09 -2.96
CA SER A 393 -11.76 -5.14 -3.71
C SER A 393 -11.01 -6.14 -2.80
N GLN A 394 -10.37 -5.69 -1.72
CA GLN A 394 -9.79 -6.55 -0.69
C GLN A 394 -10.85 -7.42 -0.03
N PHE A 395 -11.97 -6.81 0.35
CA PHE A 395 -13.11 -7.53 0.94
C PHE A 395 -13.58 -8.67 0.02
N VAL A 396 -13.86 -8.37 -1.26
CA VAL A 396 -14.30 -9.36 -2.25
C VAL A 396 -13.25 -10.46 -2.45
N CYS A 397 -11.97 -10.11 -2.57
CA CYS A 397 -10.89 -11.10 -2.70
C CYS A 397 -10.80 -12.02 -1.49
N MET A 398 -10.94 -11.48 -0.28
CA MET A 398 -10.91 -12.29 0.94
C MET A 398 -12.15 -13.18 1.07
N VAL A 399 -13.34 -12.72 0.67
CA VAL A 399 -14.55 -13.59 0.61
C VAL A 399 -14.34 -14.73 -0.38
N MET A 400 -13.78 -14.46 -1.57
CA MET A 400 -13.43 -15.51 -2.53
C MET A 400 -12.40 -16.50 -1.96
N PHE A 401 -11.45 -16.00 -1.15
CA PHE A 401 -10.49 -16.86 -0.47
C PHE A 401 -11.16 -17.78 0.55
N ALA A 402 -12.07 -17.28 1.39
CA ALA A 402 -12.84 -18.10 2.31
C ALA A 402 -13.70 -19.16 1.57
N LEU A 403 -14.33 -18.77 0.45
CA LEU A 403 -15.07 -19.68 -0.42
C LEU A 403 -14.17 -20.78 -1.01
N SER A 404 -12.96 -20.44 -1.44
CA SER A 404 -12.00 -21.42 -1.96
C SER A 404 -11.52 -22.40 -0.88
N LEU A 405 -11.28 -21.91 0.35
CA LEU A 405 -10.89 -22.77 1.47
C LEU A 405 -11.99 -23.75 1.90
N SER A 406 -13.24 -23.38 1.75
CA SER A 406 -14.41 -24.19 2.17
C SER A 406 -15.00 -25.07 1.07
N GLU A 407 -14.34 -25.22 -0.06
CA GLU A 407 -14.85 -25.97 -1.22
C GLU A 407 -15.14 -27.44 -0.90
N ASP A 408 -14.38 -28.06 -0.03
CA ASP A 408 -14.54 -29.45 0.43
C ASP A 408 -15.60 -29.64 1.53
N ARG A 409 -16.25 -28.55 1.99
CA ARG A 409 -17.24 -28.59 3.05
C ARG A 409 -18.67 -28.74 2.52
N ALA A 410 -19.13 -29.97 2.39
CA ALA A 410 -20.48 -30.26 1.88
C ALA A 410 -21.58 -29.55 2.70
N SER A 411 -21.45 -29.46 4.02
CA SER A 411 -22.41 -28.77 4.90
C SER A 411 -22.52 -27.25 4.63
N LYS A 412 -21.55 -26.65 3.98
CA LYS A 412 -21.51 -25.22 3.66
C LYS A 412 -21.91 -24.94 2.20
N GLN A 413 -22.21 -25.95 1.38
CA GLN A 413 -22.45 -25.79 -0.05
C GLN A 413 -23.53 -24.75 -0.35
N ALA A 414 -24.73 -24.88 0.22
CA ALA A 414 -25.83 -23.93 -0.02
C ALA A 414 -25.48 -22.50 0.38
N ARG A 415 -24.75 -22.33 1.49
CA ARG A 415 -24.28 -21.02 1.96
C ARG A 415 -23.26 -20.43 1.00
N ARG A 416 -22.30 -21.21 0.54
CA ARG A 416 -21.28 -20.82 -0.45
C ARG A 416 -21.93 -20.37 -1.76
N GLU A 417 -22.89 -21.14 -2.29
CA GLU A 417 -23.62 -20.81 -3.51
C GLU A 417 -24.38 -19.49 -3.36
N ALA A 418 -25.08 -19.27 -2.24
CA ALA A 418 -25.77 -18.03 -1.96
C ALA A 418 -24.82 -16.81 -1.91
N ILE A 419 -23.60 -16.97 -1.34
CA ILE A 419 -22.59 -15.90 -1.33
C ILE A 419 -22.09 -15.63 -2.75
N MET A 420 -21.82 -16.65 -3.56
CA MET A 420 -21.39 -16.48 -4.95
C MET A 420 -22.46 -15.78 -5.81
N ASP A 421 -23.75 -16.11 -5.59
CA ASP A 421 -24.87 -15.40 -6.23
C ASP A 421 -24.95 -13.93 -5.80
N GLY A 422 -24.72 -13.66 -4.52
CA GLY A 422 -24.61 -12.29 -4.00
C GLY A 422 -23.48 -11.51 -4.65
N LEU A 423 -22.28 -12.09 -4.73
CA LEU A 423 -21.13 -11.48 -5.41
C LEU A 423 -21.43 -11.13 -6.87
N GLY A 424 -22.17 -11.99 -7.58
CA GLY A 424 -22.57 -11.74 -8.96
C GLY A 424 -23.47 -10.52 -9.15
N LYS A 425 -24.17 -10.07 -8.10
CA LYS A 425 -25.12 -8.94 -8.14
C LYS A 425 -24.53 -7.64 -7.57
N ILE A 426 -23.41 -7.70 -6.86
CA ILE A 426 -22.92 -6.61 -6.04
C ILE A 426 -22.59 -5.33 -6.85
N SER A 427 -22.08 -5.49 -8.08
CA SER A 427 -21.74 -4.35 -8.96
C SER A 427 -22.98 -3.50 -9.29
N GLU A 428 -24.11 -4.12 -9.62
CA GLU A 428 -25.34 -3.38 -9.93
C GLU A 428 -25.93 -2.72 -8.67
N GLN A 429 -25.82 -3.37 -7.52
CA GLN A 429 -26.23 -2.80 -6.24
C GLN A 429 -25.38 -1.57 -5.86
N PHE A 430 -24.07 -1.56 -6.18
CA PHE A 430 -23.23 -0.40 -6.00
C PHE A 430 -23.69 0.77 -6.87
N LYS A 431 -24.00 0.52 -8.17
CA LYS A 431 -24.52 1.55 -9.07
C LYS A 431 -25.79 2.20 -8.55
N GLU A 432 -26.68 1.40 -7.95
CA GLU A 432 -27.93 1.90 -7.34
C GLU A 432 -27.65 2.85 -6.18
N ILE A 433 -26.70 2.53 -5.30
CA ILE A 433 -26.34 3.41 -4.16
C ILE A 433 -25.70 4.70 -4.66
N LEU A 434 -24.82 4.64 -5.64
CA LEU A 434 -24.14 5.80 -6.21
C LEU A 434 -25.08 6.81 -6.86
N GLN A 435 -26.31 6.41 -7.24
CA GLN A 435 -27.35 7.32 -7.70
C GLN A 435 -27.86 8.27 -6.61
N GLN A 436 -27.65 7.95 -5.33
CA GLN A 436 -28.06 8.76 -4.18
C GLN A 436 -27.00 9.83 -3.80
N ASP A 437 -25.96 10.02 -4.61
CA ASP A 437 -24.84 10.93 -4.32
C ASP A 437 -25.30 12.34 -3.91
N GLN A 438 -26.26 12.92 -4.66
CA GLN A 438 -26.77 14.25 -4.35
C GLN A 438 -27.60 14.30 -3.05
N ASP A 439 -28.34 13.25 -2.74
CA ASP A 439 -29.13 13.16 -1.51
C ASP A 439 -28.20 13.05 -0.29
N ILE A 440 -27.15 12.23 -0.41
CA ILE A 440 -26.11 12.10 0.62
C ILE A 440 -25.38 13.43 0.82
N LYS A 441 -25.05 14.14 -0.25
CA LYS A 441 -24.49 15.49 -0.18
C LYS A 441 -25.38 16.44 0.64
N ASN A 442 -26.67 16.44 0.35
CA ASN A 442 -27.64 17.28 1.07
C ASN A 442 -27.73 16.93 2.55
N LEU A 443 -27.67 15.63 2.89
CA LEU A 443 -27.63 15.19 4.30
C LEU A 443 -26.36 15.66 5.01
N CYS A 444 -25.20 15.66 4.33
CA CYS A 444 -23.93 16.10 4.90
C CYS A 444 -23.93 17.58 5.31
N LEU A 445 -24.76 18.44 4.67
CA LEU A 445 -24.88 19.85 5.04
C LEU A 445 -25.40 20.04 6.48
N LYS A 446 -26.10 19.05 7.04
CA LYS A 446 -26.55 19.06 8.44
C LYS A 446 -25.39 18.94 9.44
N PHE A 447 -24.26 18.45 9.01
CA PHE A 447 -23.06 18.28 9.83
C PHE A 447 -22.07 19.44 9.73
N LYS A 448 -22.40 20.46 8.93
CA LYS A 448 -21.55 21.64 8.79
C LYS A 448 -21.32 22.29 10.16
N ASN A 449 -20.05 22.63 10.44
CA ASN A 449 -19.58 23.20 11.71
C ASN A 449 -19.65 22.26 12.94
N GLN A 450 -19.98 21.00 12.77
CA GLN A 450 -19.88 20.02 13.85
C GLN A 450 -18.41 19.68 14.14
N LYS A 451 -18.11 19.34 15.40
CA LYS A 451 -16.75 19.00 15.83
C LYS A 451 -16.54 17.51 16.05
N SER A 452 -17.61 16.77 16.22
CA SER A 452 -17.60 15.35 16.48
C SER A 452 -18.78 14.67 15.80
N LEU A 453 -18.59 13.39 15.43
CA LEU A 453 -19.61 12.53 14.84
C LEU A 453 -19.43 11.12 15.39
N LEU A 454 -20.54 10.46 15.71
CA LEU A 454 -20.56 9.09 16.19
C LEU A 454 -21.11 8.15 15.13
N LEU A 455 -20.37 7.10 14.79
CA LEU A 455 -20.80 6.02 13.90
C LEU A 455 -21.09 4.75 14.71
N LEU A 456 -22.25 4.15 14.51
CA LEU A 456 -22.66 2.96 15.24
C LEU A 456 -22.92 1.79 14.29
N GLY A 457 -22.20 0.68 14.51
CA GLY A 457 -22.37 -0.57 13.82
C GLY A 457 -22.43 -1.76 14.77
N ARG A 458 -22.88 -2.93 14.30
CA ARG A 458 -22.91 -4.16 15.08
C ARG A 458 -22.42 -5.34 14.27
N GLY A 459 -21.70 -6.27 14.92
CA GLY A 459 -21.11 -7.42 14.21
C GLY A 459 -20.15 -6.95 13.10
N ALA A 460 -20.27 -7.49 11.90
CA ALA A 460 -19.47 -7.09 10.74
C ALA A 460 -19.66 -5.59 10.39
N GLN A 461 -20.81 -4.99 10.69
CA GLN A 461 -21.07 -3.57 10.43
C GLN A 461 -20.27 -2.63 11.35
N HIS A 462 -19.68 -3.13 12.44
CA HIS A 462 -18.71 -2.35 13.21
C HIS A 462 -17.43 -2.09 12.41
N ALA A 463 -16.95 -3.07 11.65
CA ALA A 463 -15.81 -2.85 10.76
C ALA A 463 -16.12 -1.82 9.67
N THR A 464 -17.34 -1.83 9.12
CA THR A 464 -17.85 -0.82 8.18
C THR A 464 -17.89 0.57 8.83
N ALA A 465 -18.33 0.67 10.08
CA ALA A 465 -18.34 1.93 10.84
C ALA A 465 -16.92 2.44 11.12
N LEU A 466 -15.98 1.56 11.48
CA LEU A 466 -14.56 1.90 11.66
C LEU A 466 -13.96 2.48 10.37
N GLU A 467 -14.23 1.86 9.22
CA GLU A 467 -13.76 2.35 7.93
C GLU A 467 -14.37 3.71 7.58
N GLY A 468 -15.68 3.90 7.78
CA GLY A 468 -16.35 5.20 7.59
C GLY A 468 -15.77 6.28 8.48
N ALA A 469 -15.54 5.98 9.76
CA ALA A 469 -14.93 6.91 10.69
C ALA A 469 -13.49 7.28 10.31
N LEU A 470 -12.72 6.32 9.80
CA LEU A 470 -11.37 6.58 9.28
C LEU A 470 -11.43 7.55 8.10
N LYS A 471 -12.27 7.30 7.09
CA LYS A 471 -12.42 8.17 5.91
C LYS A 471 -12.82 9.59 6.31
N ILE A 472 -13.79 9.75 7.23
CA ILE A 472 -14.23 11.06 7.70
C ILE A 472 -13.07 11.80 8.37
N LYS A 473 -12.32 11.15 9.27
CA LYS A 473 -11.15 11.77 9.94
C LYS A 473 -10.06 12.17 8.97
N GLU A 474 -9.74 11.31 8.01
CA GLU A 474 -8.63 11.50 7.07
C GLU A 474 -8.79 12.74 6.21
N ILE A 475 -9.98 12.98 5.67
CA ILE A 475 -10.18 13.99 4.63
C ILE A 475 -10.99 15.22 5.09
N SER A 476 -11.91 15.08 6.04
CA SER A 476 -12.70 16.21 6.56
C SER A 476 -12.16 16.79 7.86
N TYR A 477 -11.21 16.10 8.51
CA TYR A 477 -10.65 16.44 9.83
C TYR A 477 -11.67 16.53 10.95
N LEU A 478 -12.90 16.10 10.69
CA LEU A 478 -13.95 15.97 11.70
C LEU A 478 -13.61 14.78 12.61
N HIS A 479 -13.56 15.03 13.92
CA HIS A 479 -13.40 13.92 14.87
C HIS A 479 -14.58 12.95 14.72
N CYS A 480 -14.28 11.71 14.39
CA CYS A 480 -15.29 10.67 14.18
C CYS A 480 -14.90 9.40 14.91
N GLU A 481 -15.78 8.91 15.76
CA GLU A 481 -15.59 7.67 16.50
C GLU A 481 -16.58 6.61 16.03
N ALA A 482 -16.07 5.41 15.76
CA ALA A 482 -16.90 4.24 15.47
C ALA A 482 -17.03 3.37 16.71
N VAL A 483 -18.26 3.11 17.11
CA VAL A 483 -18.55 2.33 18.32
C VAL A 483 -19.43 1.13 17.98
N MET A 484 -19.10 0.00 18.58
CA MET A 484 -19.98 -1.16 18.54
C MET A 484 -21.27 -0.87 19.29
N SER A 485 -22.41 -0.92 18.61
CA SER A 485 -23.69 -0.54 19.22
C SER A 485 -24.09 -1.38 20.44
N GLY A 486 -23.44 -2.53 20.65
CA GLY A 486 -23.55 -3.34 21.85
C GLY A 486 -22.93 -2.69 23.09
N GLU A 487 -21.92 -1.83 22.89
CA GLU A 487 -21.17 -1.15 23.95
C GLU A 487 -21.77 0.21 24.37
N LEU A 488 -22.85 0.66 23.72
CA LEU A 488 -23.47 1.95 24.05
C LEU A 488 -23.75 2.12 25.55
N LYS A 489 -24.25 1.08 26.22
CA LYS A 489 -24.59 1.10 27.64
C LYS A 489 -23.40 1.19 28.58
N HIS A 490 -22.19 0.94 28.06
CA HIS A 490 -20.97 0.88 28.85
C HIS A 490 -20.17 2.20 28.82
N GLY A 491 -20.85 3.32 28.57
CA GLY A 491 -20.27 4.66 28.65
C GLY A 491 -20.77 5.61 27.58
N VAL A 492 -20.78 5.19 26.31
CA VAL A 492 -21.02 6.04 25.13
C VAL A 492 -22.38 6.75 25.15
N LEU A 493 -23.41 6.15 25.74
CA LEU A 493 -24.73 6.80 25.91
C LEU A 493 -24.68 8.14 26.67
N ALA A 494 -23.64 8.39 27.45
CA ALA A 494 -23.45 9.67 28.14
C ALA A 494 -23.21 10.85 27.17
N LEU A 495 -22.74 10.55 25.95
CA LEU A 495 -22.50 11.55 24.90
C LEU A 495 -23.75 11.90 24.09
N VAL A 496 -24.82 11.08 24.18
CA VAL A 496 -26.00 11.21 23.32
C VAL A 496 -26.91 12.29 23.82
N ASP A 497 -27.12 13.31 23.00
CA ASP A 497 -28.07 14.40 23.16
C ASP A 497 -28.67 14.82 21.81
N GLU A 498 -29.38 15.93 21.77
CA GLU A 498 -30.00 16.46 20.54
C GLU A 498 -28.98 17.06 19.57
N SER A 499 -27.78 17.40 20.03
CA SER A 499 -26.76 18.13 19.26
C SER A 499 -25.70 17.24 18.64
N LEU A 500 -25.46 16.06 19.22
CA LEU A 500 -24.44 15.13 18.72
C LEU A 500 -24.87 14.47 17.40
N PRO A 501 -24.15 14.68 16.29
CA PRO A 501 -24.40 13.95 15.06
C PRO A 501 -24.13 12.46 15.24
N ILE A 502 -25.08 11.64 14.82
CA ILE A 502 -24.98 10.18 14.91
C ILE A 502 -25.37 9.56 13.56
N VAL A 503 -24.61 8.59 13.10
CA VAL A 503 -24.99 7.73 11.97
C VAL A 503 -25.05 6.29 12.45
N MET A 504 -26.11 5.57 12.13
CA MET A 504 -26.33 4.19 12.56
C MET A 504 -26.55 3.27 11.38
N ILE A 505 -25.83 2.14 11.34
CA ILE A 505 -26.00 1.10 10.34
C ILE A 505 -27.02 0.08 10.86
N LEU A 506 -28.19 0.03 10.22
CA LEU A 506 -29.36 -0.74 10.64
C LEU A 506 -29.96 -1.55 9.47
N THR A 507 -29.10 -2.26 8.73
CA THR A 507 -29.54 -3.14 7.66
C THR A 507 -30.07 -4.48 8.20
N ARG A 508 -30.98 -5.11 7.45
CA ARG A 508 -31.63 -6.35 7.86
C ARG A 508 -30.67 -7.55 7.82
N ASP A 509 -30.24 -7.98 9.00
CA ASP A 509 -29.42 -9.17 9.22
C ASP A 509 -29.88 -9.90 10.51
N SER A 510 -29.19 -10.94 10.91
CA SER A 510 -29.49 -11.70 12.14
C SER A 510 -29.37 -10.87 13.43
N LEU A 511 -28.67 -9.73 13.39
CA LEU A 511 -28.44 -8.82 14.51
C LEU A 511 -29.38 -7.61 14.50
N PHE A 512 -30.28 -7.48 13.51
CA PHE A 512 -31.14 -6.33 13.31
C PHE A 512 -31.93 -5.95 14.58
N ALA A 513 -32.58 -6.92 15.23
CA ALA A 513 -33.36 -6.65 16.44
C ALA A 513 -32.50 -6.02 17.58
N LYS A 514 -31.24 -6.46 17.70
CA LYS A 514 -30.30 -5.91 18.67
C LYS A 514 -29.83 -4.50 18.26
N SER A 515 -29.64 -4.26 16.97
CA SER A 515 -29.27 -2.95 16.42
C SER A 515 -30.43 -1.96 16.54
N LEU A 516 -31.68 -2.39 16.32
CA LEU A 516 -32.90 -1.60 16.51
C LEU A 516 -33.07 -1.19 17.99
N ASN A 517 -32.78 -2.10 18.92
CA ASN A 517 -32.78 -1.77 20.35
C ASN A 517 -31.77 -0.65 20.68
N ALA A 518 -30.57 -0.69 20.07
CA ALA A 518 -29.59 0.38 20.22
C ALA A 518 -30.11 1.72 19.65
N TYR A 519 -30.76 1.69 18.50
CA TYR A 519 -31.41 2.87 17.91
C TYR A 519 -32.45 3.47 18.86
N GLN A 520 -33.32 2.65 19.44
CA GLN A 520 -34.34 3.10 20.43
C GLN A 520 -33.68 3.74 21.65
N GLN A 521 -32.55 3.27 22.12
CA GLN A 521 -31.79 3.86 23.22
C GLN A 521 -31.26 5.26 22.88
N VAL A 522 -30.83 5.48 21.64
CA VAL A 522 -30.39 6.80 21.14
C VAL A 522 -31.57 7.75 21.06
N ILE A 523 -32.70 7.33 20.47
CA ILE A 523 -33.92 8.14 20.36
C ILE A 523 -34.47 8.51 21.73
N ALA A 524 -34.48 7.58 22.70
CA ALA A 524 -34.94 7.84 24.07
C ALA A 524 -34.14 8.95 24.79
N ARG A 525 -32.95 9.28 24.30
CA ARG A 525 -32.08 10.36 24.77
C ARG A 525 -32.12 11.59 23.87
N LYS A 526 -33.14 11.66 23.02
CA LYS A 526 -33.39 12.74 22.06
C LYS A 526 -32.33 12.81 20.93
N GLY A 527 -31.46 11.81 20.76
CA GLY A 527 -30.56 11.73 19.64
C GLY A 527 -31.33 11.64 18.31
N ARG A 528 -30.77 12.21 17.25
CA ARG A 528 -31.38 12.27 15.92
C ARG A 528 -30.46 11.61 14.88
N PRO A 529 -30.33 10.27 14.89
CA PRO A 529 -29.42 9.61 14.01
C PRO A 529 -29.89 9.63 12.57
N ILE A 530 -28.92 9.76 11.63
CA ILE A 530 -29.09 9.33 10.24
C ILE A 530 -28.95 7.82 10.21
N VAL A 531 -29.88 7.13 9.55
CA VAL A 531 -29.91 5.67 9.50
C VAL A 531 -29.55 5.16 8.11
N ILE A 532 -28.52 4.32 8.02
CA ILE A 532 -28.27 3.50 6.81
C ILE A 532 -29.09 2.23 6.98
N CYS A 533 -30.16 2.07 6.19
CA CYS A 533 -31.10 0.96 6.32
C CYS A 533 -31.33 0.24 4.99
N SER A 534 -31.95 -0.93 5.07
CA SER A 534 -32.37 -1.66 3.88
C SER A 534 -33.46 -0.91 3.14
N LYS A 535 -33.42 -0.94 1.81
CA LYS A 535 -34.40 -0.28 0.93
C LYS A 535 -35.83 -0.72 1.27
N GLY A 536 -36.73 0.24 1.44
CA GLY A 536 -38.14 0.00 1.75
C GLY A 536 -38.41 -0.49 3.18
N ASP A 537 -37.48 -0.32 4.11
CA ASP A 537 -37.67 -0.72 5.51
C ASP A 537 -38.70 0.18 6.20
N SER A 538 -39.82 -0.41 6.63
CA SER A 538 -40.95 0.29 7.28
C SER A 538 -40.66 0.77 8.71
N GLU A 539 -39.63 0.26 9.38
CA GLU A 539 -39.22 0.71 10.72
C GLU A 539 -38.69 2.15 10.70
N PHE A 540 -38.22 2.63 9.53
CA PHE A 540 -37.65 3.96 9.37
C PHE A 540 -38.46 4.79 8.36
N PRO A 541 -39.65 5.33 8.72
CA PRO A 541 -40.42 6.16 7.81
C PRO A 541 -39.70 7.48 7.51
N GLY A 542 -39.62 7.88 6.24
CA GLY A 542 -38.82 9.01 5.75
C GLY A 542 -39.30 10.39 6.21
N ASP A 543 -40.54 10.49 6.71
CA ASP A 543 -41.10 11.70 7.29
C ASP A 543 -40.60 11.97 8.73
N LYS A 544 -40.03 10.98 9.40
CA LYS A 544 -39.59 11.02 10.80
C LYS A 544 -38.10 10.73 11.00
N THR A 545 -37.43 10.16 10.02
CA THR A 545 -36.05 9.67 10.14
C THR A 545 -35.23 10.06 8.92
N ASP A 546 -34.15 10.77 9.14
CA ASP A 546 -33.15 10.93 8.07
C ASP A 546 -32.53 9.57 7.75
N LYS A 547 -32.60 9.15 6.50
CA LYS A 547 -32.13 7.81 6.10
C LYS A 547 -31.41 7.78 4.77
N ILE A 548 -30.55 6.82 4.64
CA ILE A 548 -29.92 6.41 3.40
C ILE A 548 -30.31 4.96 3.16
N GLU A 549 -31.01 4.70 2.08
CA GLU A 549 -31.49 3.36 1.75
C GLU A 549 -30.45 2.62 0.90
N VAL A 550 -30.10 1.42 1.30
CA VAL A 550 -29.21 0.54 0.56
C VAL A 550 -29.92 -0.75 0.13
N PRO A 551 -29.60 -1.29 -1.05
CA PRO A 551 -30.14 -2.60 -1.46
C PRO A 551 -29.84 -3.67 -0.42
N GLN A 552 -30.75 -4.65 -0.30
CA GLN A 552 -30.54 -5.84 0.52
C GLN A 552 -29.71 -6.86 -0.26
N THR A 553 -28.66 -7.38 0.37
CA THR A 553 -27.87 -8.50 -0.14
C THR A 553 -27.71 -9.56 0.95
N ILE A 554 -26.93 -10.61 0.67
CA ILE A 554 -26.61 -11.61 1.70
C ILE A 554 -25.78 -10.94 2.83
N ASP A 555 -26.06 -11.28 4.06
CA ASP A 555 -25.53 -10.63 5.28
C ASP A 555 -24.02 -10.41 5.27
N VAL A 556 -23.24 -11.40 4.83
CA VAL A 556 -21.77 -11.33 4.77
C VAL A 556 -21.25 -10.30 3.74
N LEU A 557 -22.05 -9.91 2.77
CA LEU A 557 -21.71 -8.91 1.75
C LEU A 557 -22.33 -7.55 2.03
N GLN A 558 -23.25 -7.43 2.99
CA GLN A 558 -23.98 -6.19 3.25
C GLN A 558 -23.04 -5.04 3.64
N GLY A 559 -21.92 -5.32 4.28
CA GLY A 559 -20.89 -4.32 4.60
C GLY A 559 -20.29 -3.62 3.38
N LEU A 560 -20.19 -4.32 2.23
CA LEU A 560 -19.77 -3.73 0.96
C LEU A 560 -20.73 -2.63 0.49
N LEU A 561 -22.03 -2.81 0.69
CA LEU A 561 -23.04 -1.82 0.32
C LEU A 561 -23.08 -0.67 1.31
N ASN A 562 -22.96 -0.97 2.60
CA ASN A 562 -23.08 0.03 3.67
C ASN A 562 -21.87 0.97 3.75
N VAL A 563 -20.71 0.60 3.22
CA VAL A 563 -19.52 1.47 3.22
C VAL A 563 -19.61 2.60 2.19
N ILE A 564 -20.31 2.39 1.06
CA ILE A 564 -20.41 3.38 -0.02
C ILE A 564 -21.03 4.71 0.46
N PRO A 565 -22.17 4.73 1.16
CA PRO A 565 -22.70 5.96 1.73
C PRO A 565 -21.71 6.68 2.67
N LEU A 566 -20.95 5.94 3.45
CA LEU A 566 -19.96 6.52 4.38
C LEU A 566 -18.76 7.13 3.65
N GLN A 567 -18.31 6.53 2.54
CA GLN A 567 -17.28 7.09 1.67
C GLN A 567 -17.78 8.40 1.02
N LEU A 568 -19.00 8.40 0.49
CA LEU A 568 -19.63 9.61 -0.08
C LEU A 568 -19.81 10.70 0.98
N MET A 569 -20.25 10.34 2.20
CA MET A 569 -20.35 11.29 3.32
C MET A 569 -18.99 11.92 3.64
N ALA A 570 -17.94 11.11 3.77
CA ALA A 570 -16.59 11.61 4.03
C ALA A 570 -16.15 12.60 2.95
N TYR A 571 -16.36 12.23 1.68
CA TYR A 571 -16.06 13.08 0.52
C TYR A 571 -16.78 14.42 0.57
N TRP A 572 -18.11 14.41 0.74
CA TRP A 572 -18.91 15.63 0.72
C TRP A 572 -18.71 16.52 1.95
N LEU A 573 -18.41 15.94 3.12
CA LEU A 573 -18.00 16.71 4.29
C LEU A 573 -16.71 17.49 4.03
N ALA A 574 -15.71 16.86 3.42
CA ALA A 574 -14.45 17.51 3.08
C ALA A 574 -14.64 18.61 2.02
N VAL A 575 -15.42 18.33 0.97
CA VAL A 575 -15.73 19.31 -0.10
C VAL A 575 -16.50 20.52 0.46
N ALA A 576 -17.45 20.32 1.39
CA ALA A 576 -18.23 21.39 2.01
C ALA A 576 -17.36 22.35 2.85
N GLU A 577 -16.24 21.86 3.39
CA GLU A 577 -15.25 22.64 4.14
C GLU A 577 -14.12 23.19 3.25
N GLY A 578 -14.16 22.94 1.93
CA GLY A 578 -13.15 23.41 0.98
C GLY A 578 -11.76 22.76 1.16
N LEU A 579 -11.71 21.56 1.71
CA LEU A 579 -10.48 20.83 2.00
C LEU A 579 -9.94 20.08 0.77
N ASN A 580 -8.63 19.85 0.74
CA ASN A 580 -8.01 19.03 -0.30
C ASN A 580 -8.31 17.54 -0.02
N VAL A 581 -9.20 16.95 -0.82
CA VAL A 581 -9.68 15.57 -0.65
C VAL A 581 -8.61 14.55 -1.04
N ASP A 582 -7.88 14.80 -2.13
CA ASP A 582 -6.93 13.84 -2.68
C ASP A 582 -5.61 13.79 -1.90
N PHE A 583 -5.21 14.95 -1.33
CA PHE A 583 -3.97 15.11 -0.58
C PHE A 583 -4.25 15.77 0.77
N PRO A 584 -4.82 15.04 1.73
CA PRO A 584 -5.08 15.58 3.06
C PRO A 584 -3.76 15.91 3.78
N ARG A 585 -3.82 16.92 4.66
CA ARG A 585 -2.64 17.34 5.42
C ARG A 585 -2.09 16.20 6.29
N ASN A 586 -0.77 16.16 6.45
CA ASN A 586 -0.05 15.23 7.32
C ASN A 586 -0.18 13.74 6.96
N LEU A 587 -0.73 13.41 5.79
CA LEU A 587 -0.87 12.03 5.34
C LEU A 587 -0.13 11.81 4.02
N ALA A 588 0.34 10.59 3.82
CA ALA A 588 0.94 10.10 2.58
C ALA A 588 0.17 8.88 2.06
N LYS A 589 0.17 8.63 0.75
CA LYS A 589 -0.53 7.49 0.15
C LYS A 589 0.00 6.15 0.66
N SER A 590 1.29 6.04 0.85
CA SER A 590 1.96 4.85 1.40
C SER A 590 2.89 5.25 2.53
N VAL A 591 2.77 4.57 3.66
CA VAL A 591 3.67 4.73 4.81
C VAL A 591 4.75 3.67 4.68
N THR A 592 5.89 4.08 4.11
CA THR A 592 7.03 3.18 3.79
C THR A 592 8.12 3.20 4.85
N VAL A 593 7.89 3.91 5.94
CA VAL A 593 8.82 4.11 7.08
C VAL A 593 8.05 4.05 8.39
N GLU A 594 8.73 3.63 9.47
CA GLU A 594 8.24 3.69 10.86
C GLU A 594 8.21 5.11 11.40
#